data_5fbe1c4342c5a778f631bcd7def7d71b
#
_entry.id   5fbe1c4342c5a778f631bcd7def7d71b
#
_cell.length_a   1.000
_cell.length_b   1.000
_cell.length_c   1.000
_cell.angle_alpha   90.00
_cell.angle_beta   90.00
_cell.angle_gamma   90.00
#
_symmetry.space_group_name_H-M   'P 1'
#
loop_
_entity.id
_entity.type
_entity.pdbx_description
1 polymer ?
#
loop_
_entity_poly.entity_id
_entity_poly.type
_entity_poly.pdbx_seq_one_letter_code
_entity_poly.pdbx_strand_id
1 'polypeptide(L)'
;MRQILARPSPLKIKQNKKTLGRFLWLIVLLAILFVGLGLLLHLPKLLIDNVSVEGEGLVDFVAIKQKTLEYLSGNQALLYARGNIFLYSKSEITDFVQREFPRVSAITEIKRDGRKLSLWVEERQSAYLWCGYERPIYENRFKDADCFFVDERGFIFDNAPFFTNGVYITFYGGVTKDADPVGQTLRL
;
A
#
# COMPACT_ATOMS: atom_id res chain seq x y z
N MET A 1 53.23 29.81 -41.74
CA MET A 1 52.92 30.09 -40.32
C MET A 1 52.66 28.76 -39.61
N ARG A 2 53.58 28.32 -38.74
CA ARG A 2 53.44 27.10 -37.93
C ARG A 2 52.79 27.51 -36.59
N GLN A 3 51.57 27.10 -36.32
CA GLN A 3 50.98 27.24 -35.03
C GLN A 3 51.65 26.27 -34.03
N ILE A 4 52.34 26.82 -33.07
CA ILE A 4 52.97 26.10 -31.96
C ILE A 4 51.83 25.76 -30.99
N LEU A 5 51.33 24.52 -31.02
CA LEU A 5 50.40 23.99 -30.02
C LEU A 5 51.14 23.97 -28.68
N ALA A 6 50.77 24.86 -27.76
CA ALA A 6 51.28 24.89 -26.40
C ALA A 6 50.92 23.58 -25.66
N ARG A 7 51.93 22.77 -25.31
CA ARG A 7 51.73 21.59 -24.44
C ARG A 7 51.23 22.04 -23.08
N PRO A 8 50.14 21.45 -22.57
CA PRO A 8 49.67 21.78 -21.25
C PRO A 8 50.72 21.49 -20.18
N SER A 9 50.94 22.43 -19.27
CA SER A 9 51.98 22.35 -18.24
C SER A 9 51.74 21.15 -17.31
N PRO A 10 52.81 20.38 -16.94
CA PRO A 10 52.69 19.17 -16.11
C PRO A 10 52.10 19.44 -14.71
N LEU A 11 52.11 20.68 -14.25
CA LEU A 11 51.51 21.12 -12.96
C LEU A 11 49.98 21.06 -12.94
N LYS A 12 49.29 21.37 -14.06
CA LYS A 12 47.85 21.25 -14.17
C LYS A 12 47.35 19.80 -14.09
N ILE A 13 48.12 18.88 -14.67
CA ILE A 13 47.79 17.42 -14.67
C ILE A 13 47.94 16.86 -13.23
N LYS A 14 48.91 17.35 -12.44
CA LYS A 14 49.15 16.90 -11.08
C LYS A 14 48.10 17.43 -10.07
N GLN A 15 47.58 18.65 -10.31
CA GLN A 15 46.46 19.21 -9.50
C GLN A 15 45.16 18.46 -9.75
N ASN A 16 44.84 18.12 -11.00
CA ASN A 16 43.62 17.37 -11.34
C ASN A 16 43.62 15.96 -10.71
N LYS A 17 44.78 15.29 -10.60
CA LYS A 17 44.86 14.00 -9.91
C LYS A 17 44.61 14.08 -8.42
N LYS A 18 45.06 15.15 -7.75
CA LYS A 18 44.82 15.38 -6.32
C LYS A 18 43.35 15.74 -6.04
N THR A 19 42.71 16.54 -6.88
CA THR A 19 41.30 16.89 -6.76
C THR A 19 40.41 15.70 -7.05
N LEU A 20 40.74 14.90 -8.07
CA LEU A 20 40.05 13.65 -8.39
C LEU A 20 40.16 12.63 -7.23
N GLY A 21 41.33 12.47 -6.64
CA GLY A 21 41.52 11.60 -5.48
C GLY A 21 40.70 12.04 -4.26
N ARG A 22 40.63 13.34 -3.97
CA ARG A 22 39.77 13.86 -2.89
C ARG A 22 38.27 13.64 -3.18
N PHE A 23 37.85 13.80 -4.42
CA PHE A 23 36.48 13.56 -4.84
C PHE A 23 36.09 12.10 -4.71
N LEU A 24 36.94 11.18 -5.14
CA LEU A 24 36.77 9.73 -4.96
C LEU A 24 36.68 9.35 -3.48
N TRP A 25 37.55 9.94 -2.65
CA TRP A 25 37.54 9.70 -1.20
C TRP A 25 36.22 10.17 -0.55
N LEU A 26 35.69 11.32 -0.96
CA LEU A 26 34.39 11.81 -0.51
C LEU A 26 33.23 10.88 -0.92
N ILE A 27 33.26 10.35 -2.14
CA ILE A 27 32.25 9.38 -2.60
C ILE A 27 32.28 8.10 -1.75
N VAL A 28 33.50 7.57 -1.49
CA VAL A 28 33.66 6.38 -0.64
C VAL A 28 33.15 6.64 0.78
N LEU A 29 33.48 7.79 1.36
CA LEU A 29 33.03 8.17 2.68
C LEU A 29 31.51 8.30 2.75
N LEU A 30 30.88 8.94 1.73
CA LEU A 30 29.43 9.03 1.61
C LEU A 30 28.78 7.66 1.44
N ALA A 31 29.40 6.77 0.66
CA ALA A 31 28.90 5.39 0.49
C ALA A 31 28.93 4.62 1.80
N ILE A 32 30.02 4.72 2.57
CA ILE A 32 30.14 4.09 3.89
C ILE A 32 29.11 4.63 4.86
N LEU A 33 28.91 5.96 4.88
CA LEU A 33 27.90 6.62 5.72
C LEU A 33 26.50 6.15 5.34
N PHE A 34 26.20 6.05 4.05
CA PHE A 34 24.91 5.60 3.54
C PHE A 34 24.61 4.14 3.91
N VAL A 35 25.57 3.25 3.73
CA VAL A 35 25.46 1.84 4.12
C VAL A 35 25.32 1.71 5.64
N GLY A 36 26.13 2.45 6.42
CA GLY A 36 26.06 2.46 7.87
C GLY A 36 24.71 2.95 8.40
N LEU A 37 24.15 4.00 7.79
CA LEU A 37 22.80 4.50 8.11
C LEU A 37 21.74 3.46 7.76
N GLY A 38 21.84 2.81 6.60
CA GLY A 38 20.93 1.73 6.20
C GLY A 38 20.90 0.58 7.20
N LEU A 39 22.09 0.12 7.65
CA LEU A 39 22.21 -0.92 8.67
C LEU A 39 21.61 -0.47 10.01
N LEU A 40 21.82 0.77 10.42
CA LEU A 40 21.25 1.33 11.64
C LEU A 40 19.71 1.33 11.60
N LEU A 41 19.12 1.69 10.46
CA LEU A 41 17.66 1.72 10.27
C LEU A 41 17.01 0.32 10.26
N HIS A 42 17.80 -0.75 10.12
CA HIS A 42 17.35 -2.15 10.20
C HIS A 42 17.46 -2.75 11.59
N LEU A 43 17.91 -1.99 12.60
CA LEU A 43 18.00 -2.51 13.96
C LEU A 43 16.63 -2.97 14.47
N PRO A 44 16.50 -4.19 15.04
CA PRO A 44 15.23 -4.73 15.52
C PRO A 44 14.53 -3.84 16.56
N LYS A 45 15.29 -3.05 17.32
CA LYS A 45 14.75 -2.09 18.30
C LYS A 45 14.01 -0.89 17.65
N LEU A 46 14.27 -0.63 16.38
CA LEU A 46 13.66 0.46 15.61
C LEU A 46 12.52 -0.01 14.69
N LEU A 47 12.08 -1.26 14.85
CA LEU A 47 11.01 -1.83 14.05
C LEU A 47 9.72 -1.94 14.88
N ILE A 48 8.59 -1.67 14.23
CA ILE A 48 7.25 -1.99 14.74
C ILE A 48 7.13 -3.52 14.75
N ASP A 49 6.86 -4.08 15.93
CA ASP A 49 6.72 -5.52 16.13
C ASP A 49 5.34 -5.94 16.61
N ASN A 50 4.51 -4.98 16.93
CA ASN A 50 3.14 -5.24 17.35
C ASN A 50 2.16 -4.29 16.66
N VAL A 51 1.05 -4.85 16.17
CA VAL A 51 -0.07 -4.10 15.59
C VAL A 51 -1.32 -4.46 16.38
N SER A 52 -2.09 -3.48 16.83
CA SER A 52 -3.45 -3.66 17.29
C SER A 52 -4.40 -3.02 16.30
N VAL A 53 -5.49 -3.72 16.00
CA VAL A 53 -6.56 -3.21 15.15
C VAL A 53 -7.83 -3.17 15.98
N GLU A 54 -8.46 -2.03 15.98
CA GLU A 54 -9.70 -1.74 16.72
C GLU A 54 -10.70 -1.10 15.76
N GLY A 55 -12.00 -1.26 16.03
CA GLY A 55 -13.07 -0.74 15.19
C GLY A 55 -14.38 -1.42 15.50
N GLU A 56 -15.42 -1.07 14.76
CA GLU A 56 -16.75 -1.66 14.86
C GLU A 56 -17.07 -2.43 13.57
N GLY A 57 -17.88 -3.50 13.68
CA GLY A 57 -18.41 -4.25 12.55
C GLY A 57 -17.91 -5.67 12.42
N LEU A 58 -18.10 -6.25 11.22
CA LEU A 58 -17.81 -7.65 10.88
C LEU A 58 -16.45 -7.84 10.21
N VAL A 59 -15.57 -6.86 10.32
CA VAL A 59 -14.24 -6.92 9.70
C VAL A 59 -13.34 -7.89 10.47
N ASP A 60 -12.57 -8.69 9.77
CA ASP A 60 -11.61 -9.61 10.41
C ASP A 60 -10.36 -8.84 10.91
N PHE A 61 -10.45 -8.35 12.13
CA PHE A 61 -9.35 -7.62 12.80
C PHE A 61 -8.08 -8.45 12.96
N VAL A 62 -8.21 -9.78 13.08
CA VAL A 62 -7.07 -10.68 13.22
C VAL A 62 -6.31 -10.78 11.90
N ALA A 63 -7.01 -10.97 10.80
CA ALA A 63 -6.43 -10.99 9.48
C ALA A 63 -5.77 -9.65 9.12
N ILE A 64 -6.44 -8.52 9.39
CA ILE A 64 -5.86 -7.17 9.17
C ILE A 64 -4.56 -7.00 9.97
N LYS A 65 -4.57 -7.34 11.24
CA LYS A 65 -3.39 -7.29 12.11
C LYS A 65 -2.23 -8.09 11.52
N GLN A 66 -2.49 -9.35 11.16
CA GLN A 66 -1.46 -10.26 10.65
C GLN A 66 -0.88 -9.75 9.32
N LYS A 67 -1.74 -9.38 8.38
CA LYS A 67 -1.32 -8.85 7.07
C LYS A 67 -0.57 -7.52 7.17
N THR A 68 -1.01 -6.63 8.05
CA THR A 68 -0.32 -5.37 8.30
C THR A 68 1.07 -5.61 8.90
N LEU A 69 1.20 -6.57 9.82
CA LEU A 69 2.51 -6.93 10.40
C LEU A 69 3.44 -7.52 9.33
N GLU A 70 2.93 -8.40 8.48
CA GLU A 70 3.66 -8.96 7.34
C GLU A 70 4.13 -7.85 6.38
N TYR A 71 3.26 -6.92 6.03
CA TYR A 71 3.58 -5.76 5.19
C TYR A 71 4.71 -4.90 5.80
N LEU A 72 4.63 -4.62 7.10
CA LEU A 72 5.63 -3.82 7.83
C LEU A 72 6.98 -4.54 7.96
N SER A 73 6.99 -5.88 7.97
CA SER A 73 8.23 -6.67 8.01
C SER A 73 9.01 -6.64 6.70
N GLY A 74 8.38 -6.20 5.61
CA GLY A 74 9.01 -6.05 4.30
C GLY A 74 10.00 -4.89 4.22
N ASN A 75 10.88 -4.94 3.22
CA ASN A 75 11.85 -3.88 2.95
C ASN A 75 11.32 -2.90 1.89
N GLN A 76 11.65 -1.62 2.06
CA GLN A 76 11.41 -0.60 1.06
C GLN A 76 12.72 -0.21 0.39
N ALA A 77 12.82 -0.47 -0.92
CA ALA A 77 13.95 -0.10 -1.77
C ALA A 77 15.35 -0.50 -1.24
N LEU A 78 15.50 -1.64 -0.56
CA LEU A 78 16.75 -2.15 0.03
C LEU A 78 17.38 -1.28 1.13
N LEU A 79 16.84 -0.09 1.41
CA LEU A 79 17.48 0.90 2.28
C LEU A 79 17.01 0.86 3.72
N TYR A 80 15.73 0.54 3.95
CA TYR A 80 15.16 0.46 5.30
C TYR A 80 13.93 -0.45 5.32
N ALA A 81 13.62 -0.99 6.51
CA ALA A 81 12.40 -1.76 6.72
C ALA A 81 11.17 -0.83 6.74
N ARG A 82 10.07 -1.23 6.10
CA ARG A 82 8.80 -0.46 6.08
C ARG A 82 8.27 -0.18 7.48
N GLY A 83 8.48 -1.09 8.41
CA GLY A 83 8.09 -0.95 9.80
C GLY A 83 9.04 -0.12 10.66
N ASN A 84 10.00 0.63 10.09
CA ASN A 84 10.86 1.48 10.89
C ASN A 84 10.04 2.58 11.57
N ILE A 85 10.19 2.72 12.91
CA ILE A 85 9.39 3.61 13.75
C ILE A 85 9.49 5.10 13.38
N PHE A 86 10.52 5.51 12.63
CA PHE A 86 10.71 6.89 12.18
C PHE A 86 10.30 7.11 10.73
N LEU A 87 10.26 6.04 9.92
CA LEU A 87 10.13 6.13 8.47
C LEU A 87 8.84 5.49 7.92
N TYR A 88 8.03 4.82 8.78
CA TYR A 88 6.77 4.24 8.31
C TYR A 88 5.82 5.30 7.77
N SER A 89 5.13 4.97 6.70
CA SER A 89 4.15 5.85 6.05
C SER A 89 2.73 5.45 6.45
N LYS A 90 2.00 6.37 7.06
CA LYS A 90 0.58 6.15 7.41
C LYS A 90 -0.29 5.97 6.17
N SER A 91 -0.04 6.74 5.11
CA SER A 91 -0.79 6.64 3.85
C SER A 91 -0.57 5.28 3.18
N GLU A 92 0.67 4.80 3.11
CA GLU A 92 0.97 3.49 2.52
C GLU A 92 0.30 2.34 3.29
N ILE A 93 0.24 2.43 4.64
CA ILE A 93 -0.46 1.46 5.47
C ILE A 93 -1.96 1.51 5.18
N THR A 94 -2.55 2.71 5.08
CA THR A 94 -3.96 2.88 4.75
C THR A 94 -4.28 2.30 3.39
N ASP A 95 -3.51 2.65 2.37
CA ASP A 95 -3.69 2.16 1.00
C ASP A 95 -3.52 0.64 0.91
N PHE A 96 -2.58 0.08 1.67
CA PHE A 96 -2.38 -1.37 1.76
C PHE A 96 -3.60 -2.05 2.37
N VAL A 97 -4.05 -1.60 3.55
CA VAL A 97 -5.18 -2.22 4.26
C VAL A 97 -6.46 -2.13 3.45
N GLN A 98 -6.76 -0.98 2.83
CA GLN A 98 -7.97 -0.82 2.01
C GLN A 98 -7.96 -1.66 0.73
N ARG A 99 -6.79 -1.95 0.16
CA ARG A 99 -6.67 -2.86 -1.01
C ARG A 99 -6.81 -4.32 -0.63
N GLU A 100 -6.19 -4.73 0.46
CA GLU A 100 -6.25 -6.13 0.92
C GLU A 100 -7.59 -6.47 1.57
N PHE A 101 -8.24 -5.48 2.16
CA PHE A 101 -9.52 -5.62 2.85
C PHE A 101 -10.53 -4.60 2.33
N PRO A 102 -11.18 -4.86 1.18
CA PRO A 102 -12.14 -3.93 0.56
C PRO A 102 -13.32 -3.56 1.47
N ARG A 103 -13.63 -4.40 2.47
CA ARG A 103 -14.63 -4.13 3.51
C ARG A 103 -14.23 -2.97 4.46
N VAL A 104 -12.95 -2.59 4.50
CA VAL A 104 -12.50 -1.41 5.24
C VAL A 104 -12.74 -0.15 4.40
N SER A 105 -13.59 0.76 4.88
CA SER A 105 -13.87 2.04 4.22
C SER A 105 -12.78 3.06 4.48
N ALA A 106 -12.31 3.13 5.74
CA ALA A 106 -11.31 4.09 6.18
C ALA A 106 -10.49 3.55 7.35
N ILE A 107 -9.29 4.11 7.53
CA ILE A 107 -8.55 4.06 8.79
C ILE A 107 -8.63 5.45 9.39
N THR A 108 -9.44 5.61 10.42
CA THR A 108 -9.73 6.91 11.04
C THR A 108 -8.59 7.41 11.89
N GLU A 109 -7.84 6.50 12.49
CA GLU A 109 -6.70 6.86 13.33
C GLU A 109 -5.57 5.83 13.22
N ILE A 110 -4.32 6.34 13.11
CA ILE A 110 -3.09 5.56 13.23
C ILE A 110 -2.25 6.19 14.33
N LYS A 111 -2.15 5.49 15.46
CA LYS A 111 -1.31 5.88 16.60
C LYS A 111 -0.15 4.92 16.77
N ARG A 112 1.01 5.47 17.13
CA ARG A 112 2.19 4.68 17.51
C ARG A 112 2.56 4.95 18.96
N ASP A 113 2.75 3.90 19.71
CA ASP A 113 3.31 3.93 21.06
C ASP A 113 4.51 2.97 21.13
N GLY A 114 5.71 3.56 21.20
CA GLY A 114 6.95 2.81 21.13
C GLY A 114 7.05 2.00 19.81
N ARG A 115 6.98 0.67 19.93
CA ARG A 115 7.04 -0.29 18.81
C ARG A 115 5.66 -0.88 18.47
N LYS A 116 4.61 -0.45 19.17
CA LYS A 116 3.22 -0.84 18.90
C LYS A 116 2.55 0.19 17.98
N LEU A 117 1.88 -0.29 16.95
CA LEU A 117 1.04 0.51 16.05
C LEU A 117 -0.42 0.14 16.30
N SER A 118 -1.26 1.13 16.57
CA SER A 118 -2.70 0.96 16.75
C SER A 118 -3.42 1.57 15.56
N LEU A 119 -4.31 0.79 14.95
CA LEU A 119 -5.13 1.17 13.80
C LEU A 119 -6.58 1.17 14.22
N TRP A 120 -7.31 2.27 13.97
CA TRP A 120 -8.77 2.35 14.08
C TRP A 120 -9.37 2.23 12.69
N VAL A 121 -10.11 1.14 12.44
CA VAL A 121 -10.70 0.84 11.14
C VAL A 121 -12.21 1.08 11.20
N GLU A 122 -12.74 1.59 10.09
CA GLU A 122 -14.16 1.80 9.85
C GLU A 122 -14.64 0.82 8.78
N GLU A 123 -15.73 0.08 9.07
CA GLU A 123 -16.33 -0.85 8.12
C GLU A 123 -17.11 -0.09 7.05
N ARG A 124 -17.03 -0.57 5.80
CA ARG A 124 -17.79 -0.05 4.67
C ARG A 124 -19.26 -0.47 4.78
N GLN A 125 -20.13 0.52 4.67
CA GLN A 125 -21.57 0.29 4.73
C GLN A 125 -22.12 -0.10 3.35
N SER A 126 -22.98 -1.13 3.33
CA SER A 126 -23.67 -1.54 2.12
C SER A 126 -24.89 -0.66 1.86
N ALA A 127 -24.97 -0.09 0.68
CA ALA A 127 -26.12 0.68 0.22
C ALA A 127 -26.93 -0.08 -0.85
N TYR A 128 -26.24 -0.88 -1.67
CA TYR A 128 -26.79 -1.56 -2.83
C TYR A 128 -26.25 -2.97 -2.96
N LEU A 129 -26.83 -3.75 -3.90
CA LEU A 129 -26.28 -5.04 -4.35
C LEU A 129 -25.92 -4.95 -5.83
N TRP A 130 -24.88 -5.65 -6.20
CA TRP A 130 -24.58 -5.98 -7.58
C TRP A 130 -24.69 -7.51 -7.76
N CYS A 131 -25.54 -7.96 -8.74
CA CYS A 131 -25.86 -9.37 -8.91
C CYS A 131 -25.56 -9.87 -10.34
N GLY A 132 -24.39 -9.50 -10.86
CA GLY A 132 -23.90 -10.00 -12.13
C GLY A 132 -24.09 -9.08 -13.32
N TYR A 133 -23.71 -9.56 -14.50
CA TYR A 133 -23.61 -8.74 -15.70
C TYR A 133 -24.95 -8.49 -16.40
N GLU A 134 -25.89 -9.43 -16.24
CA GLU A 134 -27.20 -9.40 -16.91
C GLU A 134 -28.30 -9.74 -15.91
N ARG A 135 -29.42 -9.04 -16.02
CA ARG A 135 -30.59 -9.36 -15.21
C ARG A 135 -31.16 -10.73 -15.61
N PRO A 136 -31.36 -11.66 -14.66
CA PRO A 136 -31.99 -12.94 -14.96
C PRO A 136 -33.39 -12.77 -15.52
N ILE A 137 -33.71 -13.49 -16.61
CA ILE A 137 -35.03 -13.44 -17.28
C ILE A 137 -36.09 -14.18 -16.46
N TYR A 138 -35.68 -15.13 -15.61
CA TYR A 138 -36.57 -15.95 -14.80
C TYR A 138 -36.32 -15.77 -13.30
N GLU A 139 -37.39 -15.55 -12.54
CA GLU A 139 -37.34 -15.30 -11.09
C GLU A 139 -36.62 -16.43 -10.30
N ASN A 140 -36.71 -17.67 -10.75
CA ASN A 140 -36.07 -18.83 -10.07
C ASN A 140 -34.53 -18.80 -10.10
N ARG A 141 -33.89 -18.01 -10.96
CA ARG A 141 -32.43 -17.85 -11.05
C ARG A 141 -31.85 -16.78 -10.11
N PHE A 142 -32.67 -15.97 -9.46
CA PHE A 142 -32.20 -15.00 -8.46
C PHE A 142 -31.60 -15.67 -7.22
N LYS A 143 -31.96 -16.95 -6.94
CA LYS A 143 -31.42 -17.70 -5.81
C LYS A 143 -29.99 -18.21 -6.05
N ASP A 144 -29.58 -18.33 -7.32
CA ASP A 144 -28.28 -18.87 -7.72
C ASP A 144 -27.31 -17.76 -8.18
N ALA A 145 -27.73 -16.50 -8.15
CA ALA A 145 -26.86 -15.39 -8.53
C ALA A 145 -25.98 -15.01 -7.35
N ASP A 146 -24.67 -15.06 -7.55
CA ASP A 146 -23.70 -14.49 -6.62
C ASP A 146 -23.87 -12.98 -6.62
N CYS A 147 -24.37 -12.43 -5.51
CA CYS A 147 -24.50 -11.00 -5.31
C CYS A 147 -23.36 -10.48 -4.43
N PHE A 148 -23.06 -9.22 -4.60
CA PHE A 148 -22.01 -8.53 -3.88
C PHE A 148 -22.54 -7.23 -3.28
N PHE A 149 -22.03 -6.87 -2.12
CA PHE A 149 -22.31 -5.59 -1.48
C PHE A 149 -21.63 -4.44 -2.21
N VAL A 150 -22.37 -3.35 -2.36
CA VAL A 150 -21.93 -2.11 -3.02
C VAL A 150 -22.18 -0.95 -2.08
N ASP A 151 -21.21 -0.05 -1.93
CA ASP A 151 -21.35 1.16 -1.14
C ASP A 151 -22.09 2.29 -1.91
N GLU A 152 -22.33 3.42 -1.26
CA GLU A 152 -23.00 4.59 -1.86
C GLU A 152 -22.24 5.17 -3.06
N ARG A 153 -20.94 4.91 -3.20
CA ARG A 153 -20.09 5.37 -4.30
C ARG A 153 -20.04 4.38 -5.46
N GLY A 154 -20.76 3.25 -5.33
CA GLY A 154 -20.75 2.19 -6.34
C GLY A 154 -19.57 1.22 -6.24
N PHE A 155 -18.78 1.25 -5.16
CA PHE A 155 -17.65 0.35 -4.97
C PHE A 155 -18.13 -1.01 -4.44
N ILE A 156 -17.79 -2.09 -5.16
CA ILE A 156 -18.10 -3.47 -4.80
C ILE A 156 -17.03 -3.97 -3.83
N PHE A 157 -17.43 -4.45 -2.64
CA PHE A 157 -16.46 -4.70 -1.59
C PHE A 157 -16.51 -6.07 -0.93
N ASP A 158 -17.61 -6.81 -1.03
CA ASP A 158 -17.70 -8.15 -0.43
C ASP A 158 -18.86 -8.98 -1.01
N ASN A 159 -18.83 -10.28 -0.81
CA ASN A 159 -19.94 -11.18 -1.12
C ASN A 159 -21.15 -10.85 -0.25
N ALA A 160 -22.32 -10.84 -0.85
CA ALA A 160 -23.57 -10.66 -0.15
C ALA A 160 -24.33 -12.00 -0.04
N PRO A 161 -24.92 -12.32 1.12
CA PRO A 161 -25.82 -13.44 1.23
C PRO A 161 -27.09 -13.19 0.41
N PHE A 162 -27.86 -14.26 0.16
CA PHE A 162 -29.15 -14.12 -0.47
C PHE A 162 -30.11 -13.33 0.42
N PHE A 163 -30.69 -12.24 -0.12
CA PHE A 163 -31.75 -11.47 0.52
C PHE A 163 -33.09 -11.77 -0.14
N THR A 164 -34.14 -11.92 0.65
CA THR A 164 -35.53 -11.93 0.16
C THR A 164 -35.91 -10.55 -0.36
N ASN A 165 -36.77 -10.50 -1.38
CA ASN A 165 -37.09 -9.34 -2.20
C ASN A 165 -37.23 -8.01 -1.43
N GLY A 166 -36.55 -6.98 -1.94
CA GLY A 166 -36.79 -5.58 -1.61
C GLY A 166 -35.97 -4.98 -0.48
N VAL A 167 -34.98 -5.71 0.09
CA VAL A 167 -34.11 -5.17 1.14
C VAL A 167 -33.09 -4.18 0.54
N TYR A 168 -32.55 -4.48 -0.64
CA TYR A 168 -31.58 -3.65 -1.33
C TYR A 168 -32.00 -3.38 -2.80
N ILE A 169 -31.63 -2.23 -3.30
CA ILE A 169 -31.66 -1.94 -4.74
C ILE A 169 -30.55 -2.74 -5.40
N THR A 170 -30.88 -3.48 -6.48
CA THR A 170 -29.95 -4.36 -7.16
C THR A 170 -29.56 -3.80 -8.52
N PHE A 171 -28.24 -3.76 -8.77
CA PHE A 171 -27.64 -3.37 -10.05
C PHE A 171 -27.11 -4.57 -10.82
N TYR A 172 -27.04 -4.43 -12.14
CA TYR A 172 -26.50 -5.40 -13.09
C TYR A 172 -25.60 -4.70 -14.09
N GLY A 173 -24.55 -5.37 -14.56
CA GLY A 173 -23.59 -4.77 -15.50
C GLY A 173 -22.67 -3.76 -14.84
N GLY A 174 -22.12 -2.85 -15.64
CA GLY A 174 -21.31 -1.71 -15.17
C GLY A 174 -19.90 -2.02 -14.68
N VAL A 175 -19.44 -3.28 -14.75
CA VAL A 175 -18.08 -3.72 -14.35
C VAL A 175 -17.40 -4.50 -15.47
N THR A 176 -16.09 -4.70 -15.37
CA THR A 176 -15.29 -5.46 -16.34
C THR A 176 -15.51 -6.95 -16.17
N LYS A 177 -15.87 -7.66 -17.25
CA LYS A 177 -16.28 -9.09 -17.21
C LYS A 177 -15.18 -10.07 -16.81
N ASP A 178 -13.91 -9.76 -17.09
CA ASP A 178 -12.79 -10.70 -16.95
C ASP A 178 -12.00 -10.54 -15.63
N ALA A 179 -12.54 -9.78 -14.68
CA ALA A 179 -11.88 -9.51 -13.39
C ALA A 179 -12.85 -9.79 -12.23
N ASP A 180 -12.27 -10.04 -11.04
CA ASP A 180 -13.02 -10.17 -9.80
C ASP A 180 -13.92 -8.92 -9.62
N PRO A 181 -15.21 -9.07 -9.37
CA PRO A 181 -16.10 -7.95 -9.08
C PRO A 181 -15.66 -7.13 -7.87
N VAL A 182 -15.13 -7.80 -6.83
CA VAL A 182 -14.66 -7.14 -5.61
C VAL A 182 -13.46 -6.23 -5.92
N GLY A 183 -13.54 -4.99 -5.47
CA GLY A 183 -12.55 -3.96 -5.76
C GLY A 183 -12.86 -3.10 -6.99
N GLN A 184 -13.91 -3.41 -7.76
CA GLN A 184 -14.36 -2.59 -8.89
C GLN A 184 -15.40 -1.56 -8.44
N THR A 185 -15.53 -0.49 -9.24
CA THR A 185 -16.58 0.53 -9.08
C THR A 185 -17.53 0.47 -10.27
N LEU A 186 -18.82 0.48 -9.99
CA LEU A 186 -19.87 0.52 -11.00
C LEU A 186 -19.71 1.77 -11.88
N ARG A 187 -19.71 1.59 -13.18
CA ARG A 187 -19.79 2.68 -14.17
C ARG A 187 -21.27 2.90 -14.49
N LEU A 188 -21.81 3.94 -13.90
CA LEU A 188 -23.19 4.41 -14.17
C LEU A 188 -23.23 5.26 -15.41
#